data_8fafdff5a799a24b6cc3f4846f1654cf
#
_entry.id   8fafdff5a799a24b6cc3f4846f1654cf
#
_cell.length_a   1.000
_cell.length_b   1.000
_cell.length_c   1.000
_cell.angle_alpha   90.00
_cell.angle_beta   90.00
_cell.angle_gamma   90.00
#
_symmetry.space_group_name_H-M   'P 1'
#
loop_
_entity.id
_entity.type
_entity.pdbx_description
1 polymer ?
#
loop_
_entity_poly.entity_id
_entity_poly.type
_entity_poly.pdbx_seq_one_letter_code
_entity_poly.pdbx_strand_id
1 'polypeptide(L)'
;MAKSGDNFFTLKSLREKGISPLAYRYFLLLANYRTPIAFQEEIVKKVGGTSLERVYRALSELPDGGKINAEYAERFIEAINNDLNTAEGLSLVYKVLDDKIIASADKLATILDFDRVLGLDLEKGRHTFPKGVAEPVPESVLSLIALRNEARANKDWKKSDGLRAQIEMAGFLVEDSDSITKIKLKG
;
A
#
# COMPACT_ATOMS: atom_id res chain seq x y z
N MET A 1 -3.09 1.03 -28.53
CA MET A 1 -1.73 1.63 -28.44
C MET A 1 -0.95 1.17 -29.67
N ALA A 2 -0.50 2.12 -30.49
CA ALA A 2 0.35 1.80 -31.64
C ALA A 2 1.79 1.56 -31.15
N LYS A 3 2.43 0.48 -31.59
CA LYS A 3 3.81 0.10 -31.19
C LYS A 3 4.90 1.10 -31.65
N SER A 4 4.54 2.10 -32.42
CA SER A 4 5.48 3.04 -33.07
C SER A 4 5.37 4.50 -32.63
N GLY A 5 4.71 4.78 -31.51
CA GLY A 5 4.61 6.15 -30.98
C GLY A 5 5.40 6.30 -29.68
N ASP A 6 5.88 7.51 -29.40
CA ASP A 6 6.61 7.88 -28.17
C ASP A 6 5.80 7.66 -26.86
N ASN A 7 4.54 7.23 -26.98
CA ASN A 7 3.60 6.96 -25.87
C ASN A 7 3.40 5.47 -25.57
N PHE A 8 4.37 4.61 -25.89
CA PHE A 8 4.28 3.20 -25.55
C PHE A 8 4.91 2.93 -24.18
N PHE A 9 4.06 2.61 -23.19
CA PHE A 9 4.49 2.26 -21.85
C PHE A 9 4.51 0.75 -21.67
N THR A 10 5.64 0.22 -21.24
CA THR A 10 5.78 -1.15 -20.74
C THR A 10 5.79 -1.14 -19.22
N LEU A 11 5.53 -2.28 -18.57
CA LEU A 11 5.69 -2.39 -17.12
C LEU A 11 7.13 -2.08 -16.68
N LYS A 12 8.13 -2.35 -17.53
CA LYS A 12 9.53 -2.00 -17.27
C LYS A 12 9.72 -0.50 -17.26
N SER A 13 9.23 0.21 -18.29
CA SER A 13 9.34 1.67 -18.36
C SER A 13 8.56 2.38 -17.23
N LEU A 14 7.44 1.82 -16.79
CA LEU A 14 6.71 2.33 -15.63
C LEU A 14 7.52 2.21 -14.34
N ARG A 15 8.21 1.07 -14.12
CA ARG A 15 9.10 0.89 -12.97
C ARG A 15 10.27 1.87 -12.99
N GLU A 16 10.89 2.08 -14.14
CA GLU A 16 11.99 3.06 -14.33
C GLU A 16 11.53 4.49 -14.00
N LYS A 17 10.25 4.80 -14.18
CA LYS A 17 9.61 6.06 -13.80
C LYS A 17 9.09 6.09 -12.35
N GLY A 18 9.39 5.06 -11.55
CA GLY A 18 8.96 4.94 -10.15
C GLY A 18 7.48 4.60 -9.96
N ILE A 19 6.82 4.05 -11.00
CA ILE A 19 5.43 3.58 -10.90
C ILE A 19 5.44 2.08 -10.61
N SER A 20 4.91 1.70 -9.45
CA SER A 20 4.73 0.29 -9.11
C SER A 20 3.73 -0.38 -10.06
N PRO A 21 4.00 -1.60 -10.56
CA PRO A 21 3.02 -2.38 -11.32
C PRO A 21 1.70 -2.61 -10.58
N LEU A 22 1.74 -2.75 -9.25
CA LEU A 22 0.53 -2.91 -8.43
C LEU A 22 -0.25 -1.61 -8.32
N ALA A 23 0.41 -0.44 -8.25
CA ALA A 23 -0.24 0.87 -8.33
C ALA A 23 -0.94 1.06 -9.69
N TYR A 24 -0.28 0.63 -10.77
CA TYR A 24 -0.89 0.65 -12.10
C TYR A 24 -2.08 -0.32 -12.20
N ARG A 25 -1.97 -1.53 -11.63
CA ARG A 25 -3.08 -2.47 -11.55
C ARG A 25 -4.25 -1.89 -10.76
N TYR A 26 -3.99 -1.30 -9.59
CA TYR A 26 -5.02 -0.64 -8.79
C TYR A 26 -5.76 0.45 -9.60
N PHE A 27 -5.01 1.28 -10.31
CA PHE A 27 -5.57 2.32 -11.17
C PHE A 27 -6.48 1.73 -12.27
N LEU A 28 -6.08 0.63 -12.91
CA LEU A 28 -6.91 -0.04 -13.92
C LEU A 28 -8.19 -0.63 -13.33
N LEU A 29 -8.15 -1.17 -12.10
CA LEU A 29 -9.31 -1.74 -11.42
C LEU A 29 -10.37 -0.70 -11.03
N LEU A 30 -10.01 0.60 -10.97
CA LEU A 30 -10.96 1.69 -10.71
C LEU A 30 -11.86 2.01 -11.91
N ALA A 31 -11.51 1.57 -13.09
CA ALA A 31 -12.24 1.89 -14.30
C ALA A 31 -12.98 0.68 -14.87
N ASN A 32 -14.11 0.93 -15.52
CA ASN A 32 -14.78 -0.11 -16.28
C ASN A 32 -13.92 -0.50 -17.50
N TYR A 33 -13.68 -1.79 -17.70
CA TYR A 33 -12.82 -2.31 -18.76
C TYR A 33 -13.31 -1.99 -20.19
N ARG A 34 -14.59 -1.61 -20.35
CA ARG A 34 -15.17 -1.17 -21.63
C ARG A 34 -14.92 0.30 -21.94
N THR A 35 -14.45 1.07 -20.96
CA THR A 35 -14.23 2.52 -21.10
C THR A 35 -12.77 2.82 -21.38
N PRO A 36 -12.43 3.58 -22.43
CA PRO A 36 -11.07 4.02 -22.65
C PRO A 36 -10.56 4.85 -21.47
N ILE A 37 -9.38 4.50 -20.96
CA ILE A 37 -8.74 5.21 -19.87
C ILE A 37 -7.64 6.12 -20.42
N ALA A 38 -7.68 7.41 -20.08
CA ALA A 38 -6.56 8.32 -20.34
C ALA A 38 -5.42 8.01 -19.36
N PHE A 39 -4.31 7.50 -19.89
CA PHE A 39 -3.12 7.24 -19.09
C PHE A 39 -2.38 8.55 -18.86
N GLN A 40 -2.19 8.89 -17.58
CA GLN A 40 -1.34 9.99 -17.12
C GLN A 40 -0.51 9.49 -15.95
N GLU A 41 0.82 9.57 -16.07
CA GLU A 41 1.75 9.03 -15.06
C GLU A 41 1.48 9.55 -13.65
N GLU A 42 1.22 10.87 -13.54
CA GLU A 42 0.95 11.52 -12.25
C GLU A 42 -0.36 11.01 -11.62
N ILE A 43 -1.38 10.77 -12.44
CA ILE A 43 -2.65 10.22 -11.96
C ILE A 43 -2.44 8.79 -11.46
N VAL A 44 -1.69 7.96 -12.19
CA VAL A 44 -1.39 6.59 -11.77
C VAL A 44 -0.60 6.57 -10.46
N LYS A 45 0.40 7.44 -10.31
CA LYS A 45 1.17 7.59 -9.05
C LYS A 45 0.27 8.01 -7.90
N LYS A 46 -0.51 9.07 -8.10
CA LYS A 46 -1.36 9.65 -7.06
C LYS A 46 -2.55 8.76 -6.72
N VAL A 47 -3.32 8.33 -7.70
CA VAL A 47 -4.54 7.55 -7.46
C VAL A 47 -4.22 6.09 -7.18
N GLY A 48 -3.39 5.44 -8.02
CA GLY A 48 -3.03 4.05 -7.84
C GLY A 48 -2.08 3.83 -6.66
N GLY A 49 -0.98 4.62 -6.60
CA GLY A 49 0.05 4.47 -5.57
C GLY A 49 -0.46 4.83 -4.18
N THR A 50 -0.90 6.08 -3.97
CA THR A 50 -1.34 6.56 -2.66
C THR A 50 -2.56 5.79 -2.12
N SER A 51 -3.51 5.41 -2.99
CA SER A 51 -4.69 4.66 -2.52
C SER A 51 -4.33 3.24 -2.12
N LEU A 52 -3.48 2.56 -2.88
CA LEU A 52 -3.00 1.22 -2.53
C LEU A 52 -2.19 1.23 -1.23
N GLU A 53 -1.31 2.23 -1.05
CA GLU A 53 -0.56 2.40 0.19
C GLU A 53 -1.45 2.62 1.41
N ARG A 54 -2.54 3.38 1.27
CA ARG A 54 -3.54 3.55 2.33
C ARG A 54 -4.18 2.23 2.72
N VAL A 55 -4.52 1.40 1.73
CA VAL A 55 -5.05 0.05 1.99
C VAL A 55 -4.01 -0.79 2.73
N TYR A 56 -2.76 -0.84 2.27
CA TYR A 56 -1.70 -1.60 2.95
C TYR A 56 -1.51 -1.18 4.41
N ARG A 57 -1.51 0.14 4.69
CA ARG A 57 -1.41 0.66 6.06
C ARG A 57 -2.59 0.24 6.91
N ALA A 58 -3.82 0.44 6.41
CA ALA A 58 -5.00 0.04 7.14
C ALA A 58 -4.96 -1.46 7.50
N LEU A 59 -4.50 -2.30 6.55
CA LEU A 59 -4.36 -3.73 6.78
C LEU A 59 -3.21 -4.09 7.74
N SER A 60 -2.14 -3.29 7.80
CA SER A 60 -1.02 -3.55 8.72
C SER A 60 -1.41 -3.46 10.19
N GLU A 61 -2.45 -2.68 10.51
CA GLU A 61 -2.98 -2.51 11.87
C GLU A 61 -3.91 -3.67 12.29
N LEU A 62 -4.40 -4.47 11.32
CA LEU A 62 -5.36 -5.52 11.60
C LEU A 62 -4.66 -6.81 12.07
N PRO A 63 -5.20 -7.50 13.11
CA PRO A 63 -4.67 -8.77 13.58
C PRO A 63 -5.01 -9.92 12.63
N ASP A 64 -4.18 -10.96 12.64
CA ASP A 64 -4.39 -12.21 11.92
C ASP A 64 -5.45 -13.09 12.59
N GLY A 65 -5.88 -14.17 11.90
CA GLY A 65 -6.67 -15.26 12.49
C GLY A 65 -8.18 -15.05 12.44
N GLY A 66 -8.66 -14.10 11.64
CA GLY A 66 -10.09 -13.87 11.46
C GLY A 66 -10.78 -14.86 10.51
N LYS A 67 -12.09 -14.71 10.38
CA LYS A 67 -12.95 -15.44 9.47
C LYS A 67 -13.49 -14.51 8.38
N ILE A 68 -13.68 -15.06 7.19
CA ILE A 68 -14.32 -14.33 6.09
C ILE A 68 -15.76 -14.00 6.48
N ASN A 69 -16.14 -12.73 6.36
CA ASN A 69 -17.52 -12.31 6.53
C ASN A 69 -18.32 -12.69 5.28
N ALA A 70 -19.30 -13.58 5.45
CA ALA A 70 -20.06 -14.16 4.33
C ALA A 70 -20.86 -13.10 3.55
N GLU A 71 -21.48 -12.14 4.23
CA GLU A 71 -22.27 -11.08 3.58
C GLU A 71 -21.41 -10.24 2.64
N TYR A 72 -20.23 -9.82 3.09
CA TYR A 72 -19.32 -9.05 2.26
C TYR A 72 -18.70 -9.89 1.13
N ALA A 73 -18.45 -11.17 1.36
CA ALA A 73 -17.96 -12.07 0.32
C ALA A 73 -19.02 -12.26 -0.81
N GLU A 74 -20.28 -12.43 -0.45
CA GLU A 74 -21.38 -12.51 -1.44
C GLU A 74 -21.49 -11.21 -2.24
N ARG A 75 -21.52 -10.06 -1.58
CA ARG A 75 -21.57 -8.76 -2.24
C ARG A 75 -20.39 -8.51 -3.18
N PHE A 76 -19.21 -8.97 -2.79
CA PHE A 76 -18.02 -8.88 -3.65
C PHE A 76 -18.17 -9.74 -4.90
N ILE A 77 -18.61 -10.99 -4.74
CA ILE A 77 -18.87 -11.90 -5.85
C ILE A 77 -19.95 -11.33 -6.79
N GLU A 78 -21.02 -10.77 -6.24
CA GLU A 78 -22.06 -10.10 -7.04
C GLU A 78 -21.50 -8.93 -7.85
N ALA A 79 -20.66 -8.07 -7.24
CA ALA A 79 -20.03 -6.96 -7.93
C ALA A 79 -19.13 -7.43 -9.08
N ILE A 80 -18.32 -8.48 -8.86
CA ILE A 80 -17.44 -9.03 -9.89
C ILE A 80 -18.25 -9.73 -11.01
N ASN A 81 -19.32 -10.43 -10.67
CA ASN A 81 -20.19 -11.09 -11.64
C ASN A 81 -21.05 -10.10 -12.44
N ASN A 82 -21.22 -8.88 -11.92
CA ASN A 82 -21.91 -7.81 -12.63
C ASN A 82 -20.95 -7.08 -13.57
N ASP A 83 -20.69 -7.68 -14.74
CA ASP A 83 -19.85 -7.13 -15.80
C ASP A 83 -18.43 -6.71 -15.32
N LEU A 84 -17.83 -7.52 -14.45
CA LEU A 84 -16.51 -7.27 -13.87
C LEU A 84 -16.39 -5.87 -13.21
N ASN A 85 -17.38 -5.50 -12.41
CA ASN A 85 -17.39 -4.19 -11.70
C ASN A 85 -16.34 -4.16 -10.58
N THR A 86 -15.08 -4.13 -10.99
CA THR A 86 -13.93 -4.10 -10.06
C THR A 86 -13.86 -2.82 -9.25
N ALA A 87 -14.42 -1.71 -9.74
CA ALA A 87 -14.52 -0.47 -8.99
C ALA A 87 -15.42 -0.63 -7.76
N GLU A 88 -16.56 -1.32 -7.88
CA GLU A 88 -17.39 -1.67 -6.71
C GLU A 88 -16.67 -2.66 -5.80
N GLY A 89 -15.96 -3.65 -6.36
CA GLY A 89 -15.12 -4.57 -5.58
C GLY A 89 -14.09 -3.83 -4.72
N LEU A 90 -13.41 -2.81 -5.26
CA LEU A 90 -12.51 -1.94 -4.51
C LEU A 90 -13.24 -1.09 -3.47
N SER A 91 -14.44 -0.60 -3.78
CA SER A 91 -15.29 0.13 -2.84
C SER A 91 -15.63 -0.73 -1.61
N LEU A 92 -15.87 -2.03 -1.79
CA LEU A 92 -16.15 -2.97 -0.71
C LEU A 92 -14.95 -3.14 0.24
N VAL A 93 -13.71 -3.04 -0.24
CA VAL A 93 -12.53 -3.04 0.64
C VAL A 93 -12.62 -1.91 1.67
N TYR A 94 -12.96 -0.69 1.24
CA TYR A 94 -13.12 0.44 2.16
C TYR A 94 -14.33 0.28 3.07
N LYS A 95 -15.46 -0.23 2.55
CA LYS A 95 -16.66 -0.50 3.37
C LYS A 95 -16.35 -1.49 4.49
N VAL A 96 -15.59 -2.55 4.22
CA VAL A 96 -15.14 -3.51 5.25
C VAL A 96 -14.21 -2.83 6.25
N LEU A 97 -13.25 -2.01 5.82
CA LEU A 97 -12.34 -1.29 6.71
C LEU A 97 -13.10 -0.36 7.67
N ASP A 98 -14.09 0.36 7.17
CA ASP A 98 -14.86 1.36 7.92
C ASP A 98 -15.99 0.75 8.78
N ASP A 99 -16.35 -0.50 8.55
CA ASP A 99 -17.39 -1.20 9.29
C ASP A 99 -17.02 -1.34 10.78
N LYS A 100 -17.87 -0.86 11.67
CA LYS A 100 -17.62 -0.88 13.11
C LYS A 100 -18.14 -2.14 13.83
N ILE A 101 -18.89 -2.97 13.10
CA ILE A 101 -19.53 -4.19 13.66
C ILE A 101 -18.60 -5.38 13.49
N ILE A 102 -17.87 -5.45 12.37
CA ILE A 102 -16.99 -6.57 12.03
C ILE A 102 -15.73 -6.52 12.90
N ALA A 103 -15.36 -7.66 13.49
CA ALA A 103 -14.12 -7.79 14.24
C ALA A 103 -12.90 -7.51 13.35
N SER A 104 -11.88 -6.85 13.91
CA SER A 104 -10.70 -6.43 13.14
C SER A 104 -10.00 -7.58 12.40
N ALA A 105 -9.92 -8.77 13.03
CA ALA A 105 -9.35 -9.96 12.39
C ALA A 105 -10.20 -10.42 11.19
N ASP A 106 -11.53 -10.35 11.31
CA ASP A 106 -12.46 -10.78 10.24
C ASP A 106 -12.41 -9.81 9.06
N LYS A 107 -12.17 -8.51 9.30
CA LYS A 107 -11.92 -7.53 8.23
C LYS A 107 -10.73 -7.95 7.40
N LEU A 108 -9.61 -8.28 8.04
CA LEU A 108 -8.41 -8.72 7.34
C LEU A 108 -8.68 -9.96 6.50
N ALA A 109 -9.26 -11.01 7.11
CA ALA A 109 -9.55 -12.26 6.40
C ALA A 109 -10.45 -12.03 5.18
N THR A 110 -11.47 -11.17 5.31
CA THR A 110 -12.41 -10.84 4.24
C THR A 110 -11.72 -10.10 3.10
N ILE A 111 -10.91 -9.09 3.41
CA ILE A 111 -10.21 -8.29 2.39
C ILE A 111 -9.14 -9.13 1.68
N LEU A 112 -8.45 -10.03 2.38
CA LEU A 112 -7.49 -10.94 1.75
C LEU A 112 -8.18 -11.96 0.83
N ASP A 113 -9.41 -12.36 1.12
CA ASP A 113 -10.19 -13.18 0.19
C ASP A 113 -10.55 -12.41 -1.09
N PHE A 114 -10.90 -11.12 -0.99
CA PHE A 114 -11.10 -10.26 -2.17
C PHE A 114 -9.84 -10.14 -3.02
N ASP A 115 -8.66 -10.13 -2.39
CA ASP A 115 -7.38 -9.99 -3.10
C ASP A 115 -7.06 -11.19 -4.01
N ARG A 116 -7.68 -12.33 -3.81
CA ARG A 116 -7.58 -13.48 -4.73
C ARG A 116 -8.06 -13.13 -6.14
N VAL A 117 -8.96 -12.16 -6.25
CA VAL A 117 -9.47 -11.62 -7.52
C VAL A 117 -8.77 -10.31 -7.88
N LEU A 118 -8.64 -9.39 -6.92
CA LEU A 118 -8.03 -8.07 -7.16
C LEU A 118 -6.54 -8.18 -7.53
N GLY A 119 -5.80 -9.11 -6.91
CA GLY A 119 -4.38 -9.38 -7.19
C GLY A 119 -3.48 -8.19 -6.91
N LEU A 120 -3.71 -7.51 -5.79
CA LEU A 120 -2.97 -6.33 -5.33
C LEU A 120 -1.84 -6.68 -4.35
N ASP A 121 -1.62 -7.97 -4.09
CA ASP A 121 -0.58 -8.49 -3.17
C ASP A 121 -0.73 -7.90 -1.75
N LEU A 122 -2.01 -7.82 -1.26
CA LEU A 122 -2.37 -7.10 -0.03
C LEU A 122 -1.70 -7.72 1.20
N GLU A 123 -1.58 -9.04 1.27
CA GLU A 123 -0.91 -9.73 2.38
C GLU A 123 0.56 -9.31 2.48
N LYS A 124 1.29 -9.32 1.38
CA LYS A 124 2.69 -8.90 1.37
C LYS A 124 2.82 -7.40 1.55
N GLY A 125 1.94 -6.62 0.90
CA GLY A 125 1.95 -5.17 0.96
C GLY A 125 1.77 -4.64 2.37
N ARG A 126 0.85 -5.21 3.18
CA ARG A 126 0.62 -4.79 4.55
C ARG A 126 1.86 -4.95 5.46
N HIS A 127 2.74 -5.91 5.16
CA HIS A 127 3.97 -6.11 5.92
C HIS A 127 5.10 -5.14 5.56
N THR A 128 4.95 -4.35 4.49
CA THR A 128 5.92 -3.30 4.14
C THR A 128 5.76 -2.04 4.98
N PHE A 129 4.63 -1.90 5.70
CA PHE A 129 4.34 -0.75 6.55
C PHE A 129 4.47 -1.13 8.04
N PRO A 130 5.19 -0.34 8.82
CA PRO A 130 5.29 -0.57 10.26
C PRO A 130 3.95 -0.28 10.94
N LYS A 131 3.56 -1.14 11.91
CA LYS A 131 2.36 -0.95 12.73
C LYS A 131 2.48 0.34 13.56
N GLY A 132 1.38 1.05 13.74
CA GLY A 132 1.33 2.26 14.56
C GLY A 132 1.77 3.55 13.86
N VAL A 133 1.96 3.54 12.54
CA VAL A 133 2.27 4.75 11.75
C VAL A 133 1.05 5.12 10.92
N ALA A 134 0.20 5.98 11.48
CA ALA A 134 -1.08 6.39 10.87
C ALA A 134 -0.92 7.22 9.59
N GLU A 135 0.23 7.87 9.38
CA GLU A 135 0.52 8.68 8.18
C GLU A 135 1.74 8.16 7.40
N PRO A 136 1.79 8.44 6.08
CA PRO A 136 2.97 8.10 5.29
C PRO A 136 4.20 8.76 5.91
N VAL A 137 5.18 7.93 6.26
CA VAL A 137 6.50 8.45 6.63
C VAL A 137 7.00 9.27 5.44
N PRO A 138 7.27 10.57 5.59
CA PRO A 138 7.74 11.41 4.50
C PRO A 138 8.98 10.79 3.84
N GLU A 139 9.12 10.94 2.52
CA GLU A 139 10.26 10.40 1.78
C GLU A 139 11.60 10.93 2.33
N SER A 140 11.61 12.17 2.83
CA SER A 140 12.74 12.76 3.55
C SER A 140 13.14 11.96 4.80
N VAL A 141 12.18 11.46 5.55
CA VAL A 141 12.42 10.64 6.74
C VAL A 141 12.87 9.23 6.35
N LEU A 142 12.28 8.65 5.30
CA LEU A 142 12.73 7.35 4.77
C LEU A 142 14.19 7.41 4.30
N SER A 143 14.58 8.50 3.65
CA SER A 143 15.98 8.76 3.23
C SER A 143 16.92 8.86 4.44
N LEU A 144 16.52 9.54 5.51
CA LEU A 144 17.29 9.63 6.76
C LEU A 144 17.46 8.25 7.41
N ILE A 145 16.42 7.42 7.37
CA ILE A 145 16.47 6.05 7.92
C ILE A 145 17.43 5.18 7.10
N ALA A 146 17.40 5.27 5.77
CA ALA A 146 18.31 4.54 4.91
C ALA A 146 19.78 4.93 5.19
N LEU A 147 20.09 6.23 5.27
CA LEU A 147 21.42 6.73 5.61
C LEU A 147 21.86 6.30 7.02
N ARG A 148 20.94 6.28 7.99
CA ARG A 148 21.22 5.81 9.36
C ARG A 148 21.57 4.32 9.37
N ASN A 149 20.83 3.50 8.64
CA ASN A 149 21.09 2.06 8.54
C ASN A 149 22.44 1.79 7.86
N GLU A 150 22.82 2.56 6.84
CA GLU A 150 24.13 2.50 6.22
C GLU A 150 25.25 2.92 7.19
N ALA A 151 25.07 4.00 7.95
CA ALA A 151 26.02 4.43 8.97
C ALA A 151 26.23 3.34 10.03
N ARG A 152 25.15 2.66 10.48
CA ARG A 152 25.23 1.54 11.42
C ARG A 152 25.98 0.33 10.84
N ALA A 153 25.72 -0.02 9.59
CA ALA A 153 26.43 -1.10 8.89
C ALA A 153 27.96 -0.81 8.83
N ASN A 154 28.31 0.47 8.65
CA ASN A 154 29.70 0.94 8.63
C ASN A 154 30.25 1.23 10.04
N LYS A 155 29.49 0.95 11.11
CA LYS A 155 29.85 1.22 12.54
C LYS A 155 30.16 2.70 12.83
N ASP A 156 29.64 3.62 12.00
CA ASP A 156 29.71 5.06 12.22
C ASP A 156 28.57 5.51 13.18
N TRP A 157 28.78 5.28 14.45
CA TRP A 157 27.80 5.54 15.49
C TRP A 157 27.48 7.02 15.62
N LYS A 158 28.49 7.90 15.46
CA LYS A 158 28.30 9.35 15.54
C LYS A 158 27.35 9.87 14.45
N LYS A 159 27.53 9.39 13.21
CA LYS A 159 26.65 9.73 12.11
C LYS A 159 25.25 9.15 12.30
N SER A 160 25.16 7.91 12.77
CA SER A 160 23.90 7.24 13.08
C SER A 160 23.07 7.99 14.11
N ASP A 161 23.70 8.46 15.21
CA ASP A 161 23.04 9.21 16.26
C ASP A 161 22.58 10.59 15.78
N GLY A 162 23.38 11.27 14.96
CA GLY A 162 22.98 12.52 14.33
C GLY A 162 21.76 12.36 13.42
N LEU A 163 21.69 11.28 12.64
CA LEU A 163 20.56 10.97 11.77
C LEU A 163 19.31 10.58 12.60
N ARG A 164 19.48 9.87 13.70
CA ARG A 164 18.39 9.58 14.64
C ARG A 164 17.78 10.86 15.20
N ALA A 165 18.60 11.82 15.64
CA ALA A 165 18.10 13.10 16.13
C ALA A 165 17.31 13.88 15.05
N GLN A 166 17.72 13.82 13.78
CA GLN A 166 16.99 14.45 12.68
C GLN A 166 15.62 13.76 12.44
N ILE A 167 15.55 12.43 12.53
CA ILE A 167 14.30 11.67 12.45
C ILE A 167 13.37 12.03 13.61
N GLU A 168 13.91 12.18 14.81
CA GLU A 168 13.13 12.58 15.99
C GLU A 168 12.62 14.03 15.89
N MET A 169 13.39 14.95 15.33
CA MET A 169 12.93 16.31 15.03
C MET A 169 11.84 16.34 13.95
N ALA A 170 11.83 15.39 13.04
CA ALA A 170 10.76 15.22 12.06
C ALA A 170 9.48 14.56 12.64
N GLY A 171 9.44 14.28 13.94
CA GLY A 171 8.28 13.73 14.63
C GLY A 171 8.19 12.20 14.61
N PHE A 172 9.29 11.50 14.32
CA PHE A 172 9.32 10.04 14.25
C PHE A 172 10.34 9.46 15.25
N LEU A 173 10.04 8.28 15.78
CA LEU A 173 10.94 7.50 16.62
C LEU A 173 11.39 6.26 15.86
N VAL A 174 12.65 5.88 16.04
CA VAL A 174 13.25 4.69 15.45
C VAL A 174 13.63 3.72 16.54
N GLU A 175 13.04 2.53 16.52
CA GLU A 175 13.38 1.41 17.40
C GLU A 175 14.07 0.33 16.56
N ASP A 176 15.25 -0.11 17.03
CA ASP A 176 15.96 -1.21 16.38
C ASP A 176 15.58 -2.54 17.07
N SER A 177 15.21 -3.53 16.29
CA SER A 177 15.13 -4.93 16.69
C SER A 177 16.05 -5.75 15.77
N ASP A 178 16.45 -6.94 16.19
CA ASP A 178 17.57 -7.77 15.66
C ASP A 178 17.72 -7.85 14.13
N SER A 179 16.75 -7.42 13.35
CA SER A 179 16.82 -7.40 11.87
C SER A 179 15.97 -6.30 11.20
N ILE A 180 15.21 -5.51 11.97
CA ILE A 180 14.23 -4.56 11.40
C ILE A 180 14.25 -3.26 12.19
N THR A 181 14.37 -2.14 11.50
CA THR A 181 14.17 -0.80 12.06
C THR A 181 12.67 -0.49 12.08
N LYS A 182 12.08 -0.40 13.28
CA LYS A 182 10.67 0.02 13.47
C LYS A 182 10.58 1.52 13.59
N ILE A 183 9.56 2.11 12.92
CA ILE A 183 9.30 3.54 12.92
C ILE A 183 7.97 3.78 13.66
N LYS A 184 7.96 4.74 14.58
CA LYS A 184 6.75 5.18 15.31
C LYS A 184 6.64 6.70 15.23
N LEU A 185 5.41 7.23 15.29
CA LEU A 185 5.21 8.66 15.53
C LEU A 185 5.63 9.00 16.97
N LYS A 186 6.31 10.13 17.11
CA LYS A 186 6.60 10.70 18.42
C LYS A 186 5.29 11.29 18.96
N GLY A 187 4.68 10.63 19.94
CA GLY A 187 3.47 11.09 20.61
C GLY A 187 3.72 12.37 21.43
#